data_906098125db0cdfa016991a7f9a9fa76
#
_entry.id   906098125db0cdfa016991a7f9a9fa76
#
_cell.length_a   1.000
_cell.length_b   1.000
_cell.length_c   1.000
_cell.angle_alpha   90.00
_cell.angle_beta   90.00
_cell.angle_gamma   90.00
#
_symmetry.space_group_name_H-M   'P 1'
#
loop_
_entity.id
_entity.type
_entity.pdbx_description
1 polymer ?
#
loop_
_entity_poly.entity_id
_entity_poly.type
_entity_poly.pdbx_seq_one_letter_code
_entity_poly.pdbx_strand_id
1 'polypeptide(L)'
;MFWALTTDLVDQRGHEFEQVLADIQTLNQWARAGRLEVTAISLAAYPFVQEDYALLPHGASIGSGYGPVVVARRPLSLTEIAETEIVVPGTMTTSYLTLRHVLDDFRHRELPFAENPDEVAAGRAEAGLLIHEGQLTFEDYGLVKVLDLGEWWLLETGLPLPLGVNVARRDLGDDVLCDVASVLGEAIQVGLDNRAEALDYALQFGRGIDAAVADRFVSMYVNELTQDYGDEGRKAVTELLERGEALGAFPAPVRIDFIR
;
A
#
# COMPACT_ATOMS: atom_id res chain seq x y z
N MET A 1 -3.41 0.27 -13.01
CA MET A 1 -3.52 -1.16 -12.67
C MET A 1 -4.80 -1.76 -13.23
N PHE A 2 -6.00 -1.33 -12.83
CA PHE A 2 -7.28 -1.96 -13.24
C PHE A 2 -8.04 -1.23 -14.36
N TRP A 3 -7.40 -0.31 -15.07
CA TRP A 3 -7.98 0.38 -16.23
C TRP A 3 -8.57 -0.61 -17.27
N ALA A 4 -7.86 -1.69 -17.52
CA ALA A 4 -8.28 -2.66 -18.54
C ALA A 4 -9.64 -3.32 -18.25
N LEU A 5 -10.09 -3.38 -16.98
CA LEU A 5 -11.42 -3.85 -16.63
C LEU A 5 -12.55 -2.92 -17.10
N THR A 6 -12.24 -1.67 -17.46
CA THR A 6 -13.20 -0.71 -18.02
C THR A 6 -13.25 -0.75 -19.56
N THR A 7 -12.56 -1.71 -20.16
CA THR A 7 -12.42 -1.89 -21.61
C THR A 7 -12.84 -3.30 -22.02
N ASP A 8 -12.91 -3.54 -23.32
CA ASP A 8 -13.14 -4.87 -23.89
C ASP A 8 -11.83 -5.67 -24.13
N LEU A 9 -10.71 -5.23 -23.54
CA LEU A 9 -9.39 -5.83 -23.72
C LEU A 9 -9.12 -7.06 -22.85
N VAL A 10 -9.96 -7.28 -21.83
CA VAL A 10 -9.85 -8.41 -20.89
C VAL A 10 -11.16 -9.18 -20.88
N ASP A 11 -11.08 -10.49 -21.04
CA ASP A 11 -12.22 -11.39 -20.83
C ASP A 11 -12.53 -11.51 -19.34
N GLN A 12 -13.64 -10.94 -18.93
CA GLN A 12 -14.10 -10.96 -17.52
C GLN A 12 -14.75 -12.28 -17.11
N ARG A 13 -14.69 -13.32 -17.96
CA ARG A 13 -15.14 -14.70 -17.65
C ARG A 13 -16.58 -14.79 -17.17
N GLY A 14 -17.44 -13.89 -17.64
CA GLY A 14 -18.84 -13.82 -17.26
C GLY A 14 -19.11 -13.14 -15.91
N HIS A 15 -18.10 -12.56 -15.28
CA HIS A 15 -18.26 -11.72 -14.10
C HIS A 15 -18.40 -10.26 -14.51
N GLU A 16 -19.07 -9.47 -13.67
CA GLU A 16 -19.18 -8.01 -13.81
C GLU A 16 -18.38 -7.35 -12.68
N PHE A 17 -17.47 -6.43 -13.04
CA PHE A 17 -16.64 -5.71 -12.08
C PHE A 17 -17.11 -4.27 -11.93
N GLU A 18 -17.55 -3.91 -10.73
CA GLU A 18 -17.82 -2.53 -10.33
C GLU A 18 -16.61 -1.96 -9.59
N GLN A 19 -16.02 -0.87 -10.10
CA GLN A 19 -14.88 -0.24 -9.46
C GLN A 19 -15.32 0.78 -8.41
N VAL A 20 -14.92 0.54 -7.16
CA VAL A 20 -15.16 1.44 -6.02
C VAL A 20 -13.83 2.05 -5.57
N LEU A 21 -13.75 3.39 -5.57
CA LEU A 21 -12.54 4.12 -5.18
C LEU A 21 -12.65 4.67 -3.76
N ALA A 22 -11.66 4.35 -2.93
CA ALA A 22 -11.51 4.90 -1.59
C ALA A 22 -10.02 4.95 -1.21
N ASP A 23 -9.67 5.69 -0.16
CA ASP A 23 -8.32 5.67 0.39
C ASP A 23 -8.02 4.33 1.08
N ILE A 24 -6.73 4.03 1.22
CA ILE A 24 -6.28 2.71 1.69
C ILE A 24 -6.74 2.41 3.13
N GLN A 25 -6.80 3.40 4.03
CA GLN A 25 -7.26 3.18 5.39
C GLN A 25 -8.76 2.87 5.42
N THR A 26 -9.54 3.54 4.60
CA THR A 26 -10.97 3.23 4.39
C THR A 26 -11.14 1.82 3.84
N LEU A 27 -10.36 1.42 2.83
CA LEU A 27 -10.40 0.06 2.27
C LEU A 27 -10.03 -1.00 3.32
N ASN A 28 -9.01 -0.75 4.16
CA ASN A 28 -8.66 -1.62 5.28
C ASN A 28 -9.85 -1.82 6.24
N GLN A 29 -10.56 -0.74 6.58
CA GLN A 29 -11.74 -0.79 7.45
C GLN A 29 -12.91 -1.54 6.79
N TRP A 30 -13.11 -1.33 5.48
CA TRP A 30 -14.15 -2.01 4.73
C TRP A 30 -13.87 -3.50 4.57
N ALA A 31 -12.62 -3.90 4.40
CA ALA A 31 -12.23 -5.32 4.40
C ALA A 31 -12.55 -5.98 5.75
N ARG A 32 -12.24 -5.31 6.88
CA ARG A 32 -12.65 -5.82 8.21
C ARG A 32 -14.16 -5.97 8.39
N ALA A 33 -14.94 -5.19 7.66
CA ALA A 33 -16.40 -5.26 7.67
C ALA A 33 -16.97 -6.20 6.58
N GLY A 34 -16.13 -6.87 5.78
CA GLY A 34 -16.52 -7.77 4.70
C GLY A 34 -17.30 -7.10 3.56
N ARG A 35 -17.08 -5.78 3.33
CA ARG A 35 -17.95 -4.98 2.44
C ARG A 35 -17.71 -5.21 0.95
N LEU A 36 -16.49 -5.54 0.56
CA LEU A 36 -16.12 -5.70 -0.85
C LEU A 36 -15.71 -7.15 -1.10
N GLU A 37 -16.09 -7.68 -2.24
CA GLU A 37 -15.73 -9.03 -2.68
C GLU A 37 -14.22 -9.12 -2.96
N VAL A 38 -13.69 -8.10 -3.62
CA VAL A 38 -12.27 -7.95 -3.96
C VAL A 38 -11.85 -6.55 -3.55
N THR A 39 -10.70 -6.41 -2.88
CA THR A 39 -10.23 -5.10 -2.45
C THR A 39 -8.71 -5.04 -2.33
N ALA A 40 -8.16 -3.86 -2.57
CA ALA A 40 -6.80 -3.54 -2.14
C ALA A 40 -6.80 -3.27 -0.62
N ILE A 41 -5.79 -3.75 0.07
CA ILE A 41 -5.53 -3.44 1.48
C ILE A 41 -4.04 -3.20 1.71
N SER A 42 -3.72 -2.53 2.81
CA SER A 42 -2.35 -2.57 3.33
C SER A 42 -1.99 -4.00 3.74
N LEU A 43 -0.77 -4.45 3.46
CA LEU A 43 -0.36 -5.80 3.88
C LEU A 43 -0.50 -5.99 5.39
N ALA A 44 -0.19 -4.95 6.20
CA ALA A 44 -0.38 -4.98 7.65
C ALA A 44 -1.83 -5.17 8.10
N ALA A 45 -2.82 -4.93 7.22
CA ALA A 45 -4.22 -5.17 7.51
C ALA A 45 -4.64 -6.64 7.28
N TYR A 46 -3.88 -7.40 6.50
CA TYR A 46 -4.23 -8.77 6.13
C TYR A 46 -4.45 -9.70 7.35
N PRO A 47 -3.62 -9.72 8.41
CA PRO A 47 -3.84 -10.58 9.57
C PRO A 47 -5.17 -10.32 10.31
N PHE A 48 -5.78 -9.17 10.13
CA PHE A 48 -7.09 -8.84 10.72
C PHE A 48 -8.28 -9.35 9.89
N VAL A 49 -8.03 -9.80 8.66
CA VAL A 49 -9.06 -10.25 7.70
C VAL A 49 -8.76 -11.61 7.08
N GLN A 50 -7.67 -12.27 7.47
CA GLN A 50 -7.18 -13.53 6.89
C GLN A 50 -8.18 -14.69 6.96
N GLU A 51 -9.13 -14.66 7.90
CA GLU A 51 -10.19 -15.67 8.00
C GLU A 51 -11.22 -15.53 6.88
N ASP A 52 -11.51 -14.29 6.48
CA ASP A 52 -12.54 -13.96 5.48
C ASP A 52 -11.98 -13.76 4.08
N TYR A 53 -10.68 -13.41 3.95
CA TYR A 53 -10.02 -13.07 2.69
C TYR A 53 -8.78 -13.91 2.43
N ALA A 54 -8.54 -14.22 1.15
CA ALA A 54 -7.29 -14.79 0.66
C ALA A 54 -6.50 -13.76 -0.15
N LEU A 55 -5.16 -13.87 -0.15
CA LEU A 55 -4.27 -13.02 -0.95
C LEU A 55 -4.39 -13.39 -2.42
N LEU A 56 -4.57 -12.38 -3.28
CA LEU A 56 -4.44 -12.55 -4.72
C LEU A 56 -2.95 -12.61 -5.11
N PRO A 57 -2.57 -13.42 -6.10
CA PRO A 57 -1.18 -13.54 -6.55
C PRO A 57 -0.70 -12.35 -7.38
N HIS A 58 -1.55 -11.35 -7.60
CA HIS A 58 -1.34 -10.19 -8.46
C HIS A 58 -1.74 -8.89 -7.77
N GLY A 59 -1.16 -7.77 -8.23
CA GLY A 59 -1.58 -6.43 -7.83
C GLY A 59 -0.91 -5.90 -6.57
N ALA A 60 0.22 -6.46 -6.17
CA ALA A 60 1.00 -5.92 -5.06
C ALA A 60 1.59 -4.54 -5.38
N SER A 61 1.69 -3.70 -4.35
CA SER A 61 2.51 -2.50 -4.35
C SER A 61 3.74 -2.74 -3.48
N ILE A 62 4.89 -2.94 -4.11
CA ILE A 62 6.15 -3.30 -3.46
C ILE A 62 7.23 -2.29 -3.85
N GLY A 63 7.86 -1.65 -2.87
CA GLY A 63 8.93 -0.67 -3.05
C GLY A 63 10.31 -1.29 -2.82
N SER A 64 11.25 -1.11 -3.75
CA SER A 64 12.62 -1.60 -3.62
C SER A 64 13.59 -0.45 -3.38
N GLY A 65 13.98 -0.22 -2.13
CA GLY A 65 14.86 0.87 -1.72
C GLY A 65 14.19 2.25 -1.68
N TYR A 66 12.88 2.30 -1.70
CA TYR A 66 12.05 3.49 -1.50
C TYR A 66 10.72 3.08 -0.87
N GLY A 67 10.08 4.01 -0.16
CA GLY A 67 8.82 3.71 0.51
C GLY A 67 8.18 4.95 1.14
N PRO A 68 7.25 4.75 2.07
CA PRO A 68 6.72 5.81 2.89
C PRO A 68 7.83 6.57 3.61
N VAL A 69 7.66 7.88 3.75
CA VAL A 69 8.67 8.75 4.34
C VAL A 69 8.16 9.43 5.61
N VAL A 70 9.02 9.54 6.62
CA VAL A 70 8.79 10.44 7.74
C VAL A 70 9.40 11.79 7.37
N VAL A 71 8.61 12.83 7.49
CA VAL A 71 9.00 14.22 7.18
C VAL A 71 8.81 15.13 8.38
N ALA A 72 9.58 16.22 8.39
CA ALA A 72 9.46 17.30 9.38
C ALA A 72 9.84 18.64 8.75
N ARG A 73 9.65 19.75 9.47
CA ARG A 73 10.06 21.10 9.02
C ARG A 73 11.56 21.34 9.12
N ARG A 74 12.30 20.50 9.82
CA ARG A 74 13.75 20.51 9.97
C ARG A 74 14.28 19.10 10.07
N PRO A 75 15.56 18.87 9.85
CA PRO A 75 16.16 17.57 10.15
C PRO A 75 15.95 17.21 11.63
N LEU A 76 15.59 15.96 11.87
CA LEU A 76 15.42 15.37 13.19
C LEU A 76 16.22 14.08 13.25
N SER A 77 16.81 13.79 14.40
CA SER A 77 17.36 12.47 14.70
C SER A 77 16.24 11.46 15.02
N LEU A 78 16.52 10.16 14.94
CA LEU A 78 15.56 9.11 15.32
C LEU A 78 15.12 9.25 16.78
N THR A 79 16.02 9.69 17.67
CA THR A 79 15.69 9.94 19.09
C THR A 79 14.68 11.08 19.23
N GLU A 80 14.90 12.20 18.50
CA GLU A 80 13.95 13.32 18.52
C GLU A 80 12.58 12.90 17.96
N ILE A 81 12.54 12.10 16.88
CA ILE A 81 11.27 11.61 16.31
C ILE A 81 10.53 10.72 17.31
N ALA A 82 11.23 9.80 18.00
CA ALA A 82 10.61 8.89 18.95
C ALA A 82 9.93 9.64 20.14
N GLU A 83 10.42 10.83 20.48
CA GLU A 83 9.85 11.69 21.53
C GLU A 83 8.72 12.60 21.04
N THR A 84 8.45 12.61 19.72
CA THR A 84 7.54 13.55 19.04
C THR A 84 6.20 12.88 18.76
N GLU A 85 5.11 13.68 18.67
CA GLU A 85 3.86 13.20 18.11
C GLU A 85 3.96 13.19 16.57
N ILE A 86 3.71 12.03 15.96
CA ILE A 86 3.75 11.84 14.51
C ILE A 86 2.33 11.73 13.98
N VAL A 87 1.95 12.53 12.98
CA VAL A 87 0.68 12.32 12.27
C VAL A 87 0.85 11.17 11.28
N VAL A 88 -0.08 10.22 11.30
CA VAL A 88 -0.02 9.00 10.51
C VAL A 88 -1.29 8.80 9.68
N PRO A 89 -1.20 8.12 8.52
CA PRO A 89 -2.36 7.93 7.62
C PRO A 89 -3.36 6.89 8.11
N GLY A 90 -3.02 6.16 9.16
CA GLY A 90 -3.86 5.13 9.77
C GLY A 90 -3.03 4.00 10.36
N THR A 91 -3.48 3.46 11.49
CA THR A 91 -2.78 2.43 12.26
C THR A 91 -2.84 1.03 11.64
N MET A 92 -3.70 0.81 10.64
CA MET A 92 -3.75 -0.44 9.87
C MET A 92 -2.85 -0.40 8.63
N THR A 93 -2.15 0.71 8.36
CA THR A 93 -1.27 0.81 7.19
C THR A 93 0.05 0.10 7.40
N THR A 94 0.61 -0.45 6.32
CA THR A 94 1.95 -1.05 6.36
C THR A 94 3.02 -0.02 6.70
N SER A 95 2.84 1.23 6.29
CA SER A 95 3.74 2.32 6.67
C SER A 95 3.80 2.53 8.18
N TYR A 96 2.66 2.47 8.87
CA TYR A 96 2.61 2.55 10.32
C TYR A 96 3.32 1.35 10.98
N LEU A 97 3.04 0.13 10.52
CA LEU A 97 3.71 -1.07 11.02
C LEU A 97 5.23 -0.99 10.82
N THR A 98 5.69 -0.55 9.63
CA THR A 98 7.12 -0.41 9.35
C THR A 98 7.76 0.65 10.25
N LEU A 99 7.07 1.78 10.50
CA LEU A 99 7.57 2.79 11.43
C LEU A 99 7.66 2.26 12.88
N ARG A 100 6.75 1.39 13.30
CA ARG A 100 6.84 0.69 14.60
C ARG A 100 8.07 -0.22 14.71
N HIS A 101 8.55 -0.80 13.63
CA HIS A 101 9.82 -1.55 13.64
C HIS A 101 11.03 -0.64 13.86
N VAL A 102 10.95 0.63 13.50
CA VAL A 102 12.03 1.61 13.71
C VAL A 102 12.00 2.21 15.11
N LEU A 103 10.81 2.59 15.58
CA LEU A 103 10.62 3.42 16.78
C LEU A 103 10.01 2.64 17.97
N ASP A 104 9.62 1.37 17.75
CA ASP A 104 8.85 0.55 18.70
C ASP A 104 7.49 1.20 19.02
N ASP A 105 7.28 1.74 20.20
CA ASP A 105 6.07 2.49 20.54
C ASP A 105 6.37 4.00 20.49
N PHE A 106 5.48 4.76 19.84
CA PHE A 106 5.61 6.21 19.68
C PHE A 106 4.25 6.91 19.75
N ARG A 107 4.25 8.17 20.13
CA ARG A 107 3.02 8.96 20.15
C ARG A 107 2.59 9.31 18.75
N HIS A 108 1.33 9.03 18.41
CA HIS A 108 0.80 9.32 17.09
C HIS A 108 -0.64 9.83 17.14
N ARG A 109 -1.05 10.45 16.05
CA ARG A 109 -2.42 10.89 15.78
C ARG A 109 -2.78 10.53 14.33
N GLU A 110 -3.90 9.83 14.14
CA GLU A 110 -4.38 9.50 12.81
C GLU A 110 -5.04 10.71 12.14
N LEU A 111 -4.71 10.93 10.86
CA LEU A 111 -5.33 11.90 9.98
C LEU A 111 -5.49 11.29 8.57
N PRO A 112 -6.46 11.77 7.77
CA PRO A 112 -6.49 11.46 6.35
C PRO A 112 -5.12 11.78 5.71
N PHE A 113 -4.58 10.83 4.94
CA PHE A 113 -3.19 10.94 4.45
C PHE A 113 -2.92 12.25 3.67
N ALA A 114 -3.94 12.79 2.98
CA ALA A 114 -3.83 14.04 2.23
C ALA A 114 -3.65 15.28 3.12
N GLU A 115 -4.00 15.21 4.40
CA GLU A 115 -3.89 16.33 5.36
C GLU A 115 -2.53 16.35 6.08
N ASN A 116 -1.82 15.21 6.09
CA ASN A 116 -0.56 15.06 6.83
C ASN A 116 0.52 16.08 6.43
N PRO A 117 0.78 16.37 5.13
CA PRO A 117 1.80 17.36 4.76
C PRO A 117 1.47 18.77 5.27
N ASP A 118 0.21 19.21 5.14
CA ASP A 118 -0.25 20.53 5.59
C ASP A 118 -0.18 20.68 7.12
N GLU A 119 -0.48 19.59 7.83
CA GLU A 119 -0.45 19.57 9.30
C GLU A 119 0.97 19.80 9.84
N VAL A 120 1.97 19.15 9.19
CA VAL A 120 3.38 19.33 9.54
C VAL A 120 3.89 20.70 9.10
N ALA A 121 3.58 21.13 7.87
CA ALA A 121 4.01 22.42 7.33
C ALA A 121 3.49 23.60 8.17
N ALA A 122 2.25 23.52 8.62
CA ALA A 122 1.63 24.52 9.49
C ALA A 122 2.13 24.49 10.95
N GLY A 123 2.95 23.51 11.32
CA GLY A 123 3.50 23.36 12.67
C GLY A 123 2.49 22.85 13.71
N ARG A 124 1.40 22.26 13.29
CA ARG A 124 0.42 21.62 14.18
C ARG A 124 0.83 20.19 14.55
N ALA A 125 1.75 19.60 13.79
CA ALA A 125 2.50 18.41 14.15
C ALA A 125 4.00 18.65 13.90
N GLU A 126 4.86 18.00 14.66
CA GLU A 126 6.32 18.08 14.48
C GLU A 126 6.79 17.21 13.31
N ALA A 127 6.21 16.02 13.15
CA ALA A 127 6.55 15.08 12.10
C ALA A 127 5.29 14.43 11.51
N GLY A 128 5.40 13.91 10.30
CA GLY A 128 4.33 13.20 9.60
C GLY A 128 4.84 12.02 8.80
N LEU A 129 4.05 10.94 8.79
CA LEU A 129 4.28 9.78 7.97
C LEU A 129 3.50 9.92 6.66
N LEU A 130 4.20 10.11 5.55
CA LEU A 130 3.62 10.33 4.24
C LEU A 130 3.63 9.05 3.40
N ILE A 131 2.53 8.82 2.72
CA ILE A 131 2.30 7.73 1.78
C ILE A 131 1.88 8.31 0.42
N HIS A 132 1.69 7.45 -0.58
CA HIS A 132 1.26 7.83 -1.93
C HIS A 132 2.16 8.94 -2.53
N GLU A 133 1.59 9.89 -3.25
CA GLU A 133 2.29 11.00 -3.87
C GLU A 133 3.04 11.89 -2.88
N GLY A 134 2.62 11.94 -1.63
CA GLY A 134 3.30 12.70 -0.58
C GLY A 134 4.77 12.31 -0.39
N GLN A 135 5.15 11.08 -0.78
CA GLN A 135 6.54 10.63 -0.80
C GLN A 135 7.41 11.39 -1.81
N LEU A 136 6.80 12.01 -2.82
CA LEU A 136 7.48 12.72 -3.91
C LEU A 136 7.29 14.23 -3.83
N THR A 137 6.28 14.72 -3.11
CA THR A 137 5.85 16.13 -3.12
C THR A 137 6.07 16.85 -1.79
N PHE A 138 6.62 16.20 -0.78
CA PHE A 138 6.82 16.81 0.55
C PHE A 138 7.68 18.07 0.52
N GLU A 139 8.62 18.19 -0.42
CA GLU A 139 9.49 19.37 -0.59
C GLU A 139 8.68 20.61 -1.02
N ASP A 140 7.56 20.43 -1.75
CA ASP A 140 6.66 21.51 -2.17
C ASP A 140 5.99 22.19 -0.96
N TYR A 141 5.90 21.47 0.16
CA TYR A 141 5.40 21.96 1.45
C TYR A 141 6.50 22.57 2.34
N GLY A 142 7.76 22.65 1.82
CA GLY A 142 8.91 23.11 2.61
C GLY A 142 9.35 22.10 3.68
N LEU A 143 8.99 20.83 3.53
CA LEU A 143 9.38 19.77 4.46
C LEU A 143 10.65 19.07 4.02
N VAL A 144 11.31 18.44 4.97
CA VAL A 144 12.52 17.64 4.73
C VAL A 144 12.26 16.19 5.11
N LYS A 145 12.82 15.27 4.31
CA LYS A 145 12.80 13.83 4.61
C LYS A 145 13.71 13.55 5.80
N VAL A 146 13.17 12.90 6.82
CA VAL A 146 13.91 12.48 8.01
C VAL A 146 14.24 11.00 7.95
N LEU A 147 13.31 10.19 7.44
CA LEU A 147 13.48 8.74 7.30
C LEU A 147 12.72 8.26 6.08
N ASP A 148 13.34 7.38 5.30
CA ASP A 148 12.67 6.61 4.25
C ASP A 148 12.54 5.16 4.74
N LEU A 149 11.29 4.71 4.89
CA LEU A 149 11.01 3.38 5.42
C LEU A 149 11.38 2.26 4.45
N GLY A 150 11.35 2.53 3.15
CA GLY A 150 11.76 1.56 2.13
C GLY A 150 13.28 1.39 2.08
N GLU A 151 14.05 2.49 2.18
CA GLU A 151 15.51 2.44 2.33
C GLU A 151 15.89 1.68 3.61
N TRP A 152 15.26 2.03 4.72
CA TRP A 152 15.53 1.39 6.01
C TRP A 152 15.22 -0.12 5.96
N TRP A 153 14.05 -0.50 5.41
CA TRP A 153 13.63 -1.90 5.32
C TRP A 153 14.60 -2.72 4.45
N LEU A 154 15.01 -2.18 3.30
CA LEU A 154 15.96 -2.86 2.41
C LEU A 154 17.32 -3.08 3.11
N LEU A 155 17.82 -2.08 3.85
CA LEU A 155 19.07 -2.21 4.59
C LEU A 155 18.97 -3.24 5.72
N GLU A 156 17.84 -3.32 6.38
CA GLU A 156 17.60 -4.20 7.53
C GLU A 156 17.36 -5.67 7.12
N THR A 157 16.68 -5.89 5.97
CA THR A 157 16.21 -7.23 5.58
C THR A 157 16.86 -7.76 4.30
N GLY A 158 17.40 -6.88 3.46
CA GLY A 158 17.82 -7.20 2.11
C GLY A 158 16.66 -7.49 1.14
N LEU A 159 15.41 -7.17 1.52
CA LEU A 159 14.19 -7.43 0.75
C LEU A 159 13.46 -6.13 0.41
N PRO A 160 12.71 -6.08 -0.69
CA PRO A 160 11.83 -4.96 -0.98
C PRO A 160 10.71 -4.85 0.08
N LEU A 161 10.17 -3.64 0.27
CA LEU A 161 9.09 -3.38 1.23
C LEU A 161 7.73 -3.63 0.59
N PRO A 162 6.96 -4.67 0.98
CA PRO A 162 5.61 -4.90 0.50
C PRO A 162 4.64 -3.99 1.26
N LEU A 163 3.97 -3.08 0.55
CA LEU A 163 3.09 -2.07 1.16
C LEU A 163 1.61 -2.44 1.06
N GLY A 164 1.17 -2.76 -0.14
CA GLY A 164 -0.22 -3.07 -0.43
C GLY A 164 -0.38 -4.37 -1.20
N VAL A 165 -1.50 -5.03 -0.98
CA VAL A 165 -1.87 -6.29 -1.62
C VAL A 165 -3.33 -6.25 -2.02
N ASN A 166 -3.72 -7.08 -2.97
CA ASN A 166 -5.12 -7.35 -3.26
C ASN A 166 -5.56 -8.64 -2.59
N VAL A 167 -6.79 -8.64 -2.10
CA VAL A 167 -7.42 -9.78 -1.45
C VAL A 167 -8.81 -10.01 -2.01
N ALA A 168 -9.25 -11.27 -2.02
CA ALA A 168 -10.60 -11.64 -2.41
C ALA A 168 -11.27 -12.46 -1.30
N ARG A 169 -12.59 -12.26 -1.15
CA ARG A 169 -13.37 -12.85 -0.08
C ARG A 169 -13.57 -14.35 -0.33
N ARG A 170 -13.27 -15.17 0.68
CA ARG A 170 -13.26 -16.65 0.57
C ARG A 170 -14.62 -17.26 0.28
N ASP A 171 -15.71 -16.62 0.70
CA ASP A 171 -17.07 -17.10 0.48
C ASP A 171 -17.55 -17.02 -0.96
N LEU A 172 -16.77 -16.41 -1.86
CA LEU A 172 -17.00 -16.47 -3.31
C LEU A 172 -16.81 -17.89 -3.88
N GLY A 173 -16.04 -18.74 -3.19
CA GLY A 173 -15.71 -20.10 -3.63
C GLY A 173 -14.53 -20.17 -4.60
N ASP A 174 -13.89 -21.33 -4.65
CA ASP A 174 -12.59 -21.51 -5.32
C ASP A 174 -12.64 -21.19 -6.83
N ASP A 175 -13.71 -21.55 -7.53
CA ASP A 175 -13.85 -21.29 -8.97
C ASP A 175 -13.86 -19.79 -9.27
N VAL A 176 -14.64 -19.01 -8.51
CA VAL A 176 -14.71 -17.56 -8.66
C VAL A 176 -13.39 -16.90 -8.26
N LEU A 177 -12.75 -17.39 -7.20
CA LEU A 177 -11.44 -16.89 -6.77
C LEU A 177 -10.36 -17.09 -7.84
N CYS A 178 -10.34 -18.25 -8.50
CA CYS A 178 -9.42 -18.53 -9.61
C CYS A 178 -9.71 -17.61 -10.82
N ASP A 179 -10.98 -17.41 -11.16
CA ASP A 179 -11.38 -16.50 -12.23
C ASP A 179 -10.95 -15.06 -11.93
N VAL A 180 -11.25 -14.57 -10.73
CA VAL A 180 -10.85 -13.21 -10.28
C VAL A 180 -9.33 -13.04 -10.34
N ALA A 181 -8.56 -14.01 -9.84
CA ALA A 181 -7.11 -13.96 -9.91
C ALA A 181 -6.61 -13.85 -11.36
N SER A 182 -7.15 -14.69 -12.25
CA SER A 182 -6.79 -14.68 -13.67
C SER A 182 -7.15 -13.37 -14.36
N VAL A 183 -8.39 -12.88 -14.16
CA VAL A 183 -8.87 -11.61 -14.76
C VAL A 183 -8.03 -10.44 -14.29
N LEU A 184 -7.69 -10.37 -13.00
CA LEU A 184 -6.86 -9.29 -12.48
C LEU A 184 -5.41 -9.36 -12.98
N GLY A 185 -4.84 -10.57 -13.09
CA GLY A 185 -3.52 -10.77 -13.69
C GLY A 185 -3.47 -10.30 -15.15
N GLU A 186 -4.48 -10.66 -15.94
CA GLU A 186 -4.62 -10.19 -17.34
C GLU A 186 -4.82 -8.67 -17.39
N ALA A 187 -5.65 -8.10 -16.53
CA ALA A 187 -5.89 -6.65 -16.49
C ALA A 187 -4.62 -5.86 -16.15
N ILE A 188 -3.80 -6.35 -15.24
CA ILE A 188 -2.52 -5.74 -14.89
C ILE A 188 -1.57 -5.79 -16.09
N GLN A 189 -1.45 -6.96 -16.75
CA GLN A 189 -0.59 -7.10 -17.93
C GLN A 189 -1.01 -6.17 -19.06
N VAL A 190 -2.31 -6.12 -19.38
CA VAL A 190 -2.84 -5.20 -20.40
C VAL A 190 -2.57 -3.75 -20.01
N GLY A 191 -2.69 -3.39 -18.72
CA GLY A 191 -2.36 -2.06 -18.24
C GLY A 191 -0.87 -1.70 -18.34
N LEU A 192 0.02 -2.66 -18.15
CA LEU A 192 1.47 -2.49 -18.33
C LEU A 192 1.82 -2.32 -19.83
N ASP A 193 1.20 -3.09 -20.69
CA ASP A 193 1.43 -3.07 -22.15
C ASP A 193 0.85 -1.79 -22.79
N ASN A 194 -0.20 -1.20 -22.19
CA ASN A 194 -0.87 0.01 -22.66
C ASN A 194 -0.73 1.15 -21.63
N ARG A 195 0.53 1.39 -21.21
CA ARG A 195 0.85 2.29 -20.09
C ARG A 195 0.30 3.71 -20.24
N ALA A 196 0.33 4.28 -21.46
CA ALA A 196 -0.10 5.64 -21.68
C ALA A 196 -1.60 5.81 -21.40
N GLU A 197 -2.43 4.91 -21.93
CA GLU A 197 -3.88 4.90 -21.75
C GLU A 197 -4.26 4.61 -20.30
N ALA A 198 -3.54 3.68 -19.67
CA ALA A 198 -3.74 3.33 -18.26
C ALA A 198 -3.37 4.51 -17.33
N LEU A 199 -2.33 5.29 -17.66
CA LEU A 199 -1.94 6.49 -16.92
C LEU A 199 -2.96 7.62 -17.13
N ASP A 200 -3.41 7.87 -18.37
CA ASP A 200 -4.44 8.86 -18.67
C ASP A 200 -5.74 8.58 -17.91
N TYR A 201 -6.11 7.31 -17.80
CA TYR A 201 -7.24 6.91 -16.97
C TYR A 201 -6.98 7.19 -15.49
N ALA A 202 -5.82 6.84 -14.96
CA ALA A 202 -5.48 7.05 -13.55
C ALA A 202 -5.45 8.53 -13.15
N LEU A 203 -5.02 9.41 -14.07
CA LEU A 203 -4.97 10.87 -13.85
C LEU A 203 -6.36 11.49 -13.61
N GLN A 204 -7.45 10.88 -14.11
CA GLN A 204 -8.81 11.34 -13.83
C GLN A 204 -9.16 11.29 -12.33
N PHE A 205 -8.45 10.47 -11.56
CA PHE A 205 -8.62 10.27 -10.12
C PHE A 205 -7.47 10.88 -9.29
N GLY A 206 -6.48 11.48 -9.95
CA GLY A 206 -5.21 11.94 -9.36
C GLY A 206 -5.27 13.25 -8.55
N ARG A 207 -6.46 13.75 -8.21
CA ARG A 207 -6.65 14.93 -7.35
C ARG A 207 -5.85 16.18 -7.76
N GLY A 208 -5.58 16.35 -9.05
CA GLY A 208 -4.82 17.49 -9.59
C GLY A 208 -3.29 17.34 -9.49
N ILE A 209 -2.79 16.13 -9.22
CA ILE A 209 -1.36 15.82 -9.27
C ILE A 209 -0.81 16.06 -10.69
N ASP A 210 0.41 16.57 -10.78
CA ASP A 210 1.12 16.70 -12.05
C ASP A 210 1.34 15.34 -12.72
N ALA A 211 1.17 15.28 -14.05
CA ALA A 211 1.24 14.03 -14.81
C ALA A 211 2.63 13.35 -14.68
N ALA A 212 3.71 14.11 -14.60
CA ALA A 212 5.05 13.55 -14.45
C ALA A 212 5.26 12.96 -13.04
N VAL A 213 4.69 13.58 -12.01
CA VAL A 213 4.71 13.04 -10.64
C VAL A 213 3.87 11.77 -10.56
N ALA A 214 2.68 11.76 -11.20
CA ALA A 214 1.83 10.57 -11.26
C ALA A 214 2.52 9.42 -12.00
N ASP A 215 3.14 9.68 -13.15
CA ASP A 215 3.87 8.66 -13.91
C ASP A 215 5.05 8.10 -13.12
N ARG A 216 5.79 8.97 -12.42
CA ARG A 216 6.88 8.54 -11.53
C ARG A 216 6.36 7.65 -10.41
N PHE A 217 5.28 8.06 -9.74
CA PHE A 217 4.67 7.28 -8.66
C PHE A 217 4.17 5.92 -9.16
N VAL A 218 3.45 5.89 -10.29
CA VAL A 218 2.99 4.64 -10.92
C VAL A 218 4.18 3.74 -11.27
N SER A 219 5.28 4.28 -11.80
CA SER A 219 6.48 3.50 -12.12
C SER A 219 7.14 2.86 -10.89
N MET A 220 7.04 3.50 -9.74
CA MET A 220 7.58 2.94 -8.49
C MET A 220 6.81 1.69 -8.02
N TYR A 221 5.48 1.69 -8.18
CA TYR A 221 4.60 0.70 -7.52
C TYR A 221 3.80 -0.19 -8.46
N VAL A 222 3.84 0.05 -9.78
CA VAL A 222 3.23 -0.78 -10.81
C VAL A 222 4.33 -1.31 -11.73
N ASN A 223 4.84 -2.47 -11.41
CA ASN A 223 6.02 -3.07 -12.01
C ASN A 223 5.88 -4.61 -12.10
N GLU A 224 6.96 -5.32 -12.37
CA GLU A 224 6.98 -6.79 -12.47
C GLU A 224 6.47 -7.48 -11.19
N LEU A 225 6.79 -6.94 -10.00
CA LEU A 225 6.29 -7.48 -8.72
C LEU A 225 4.78 -7.26 -8.54
N THR A 226 4.20 -6.30 -9.26
CA THR A 226 2.74 -6.12 -9.32
C THR A 226 2.10 -7.21 -10.17
N GLN A 227 2.76 -7.63 -11.25
CA GLN A 227 2.29 -8.71 -12.11
C GLN A 227 2.38 -10.07 -11.42
N ASP A 228 3.50 -10.35 -10.77
CA ASP A 228 3.72 -11.55 -9.96
C ASP A 228 4.69 -11.21 -8.83
N TYR A 229 4.36 -11.61 -7.62
CA TYR A 229 5.27 -11.42 -6.48
C TYR A 229 6.62 -12.11 -6.66
N GLY A 230 6.70 -13.19 -7.44
CA GLY A 230 7.86 -14.05 -7.51
C GLY A 230 8.28 -14.59 -6.15
N ASP A 231 9.42 -15.26 -6.09
CA ASP A 231 9.95 -15.78 -4.82
C ASP A 231 10.37 -14.65 -3.88
N GLU A 232 10.94 -13.57 -4.41
CA GLU A 232 11.41 -12.43 -3.63
C GLU A 232 10.25 -11.67 -2.98
N GLY A 233 9.19 -11.36 -3.73
CA GLY A 233 8.02 -10.67 -3.20
C GLY A 233 7.25 -11.52 -2.19
N ARG A 234 7.11 -12.82 -2.40
CA ARG A 234 6.50 -13.75 -1.44
C ARG A 234 7.31 -13.83 -0.15
N LYS A 235 8.65 -13.89 -0.26
CA LYS A 235 9.56 -13.84 0.89
C LYS A 235 9.45 -12.51 1.64
N ALA A 236 9.34 -11.39 0.92
CA ALA A 236 9.17 -10.07 1.53
C ALA A 236 7.84 -9.96 2.30
N VAL A 237 6.74 -10.49 1.73
CA VAL A 237 5.43 -10.59 2.42
C VAL A 237 5.56 -11.40 3.71
N THR A 238 6.19 -12.56 3.64
CA THR A 238 6.41 -13.43 4.81
C THR A 238 7.21 -12.70 5.89
N GLU A 239 8.36 -12.11 5.54
CA GLU A 239 9.24 -11.40 6.46
C GLU A 239 8.52 -10.25 7.18
N LEU A 240 7.73 -9.44 6.46
CA LEU A 240 7.00 -8.33 7.08
C LEU A 240 5.95 -8.83 8.08
N LEU A 241 5.21 -9.86 7.70
CA LEU A 241 4.14 -10.39 8.53
C LEU A 241 4.68 -11.12 9.75
N GLU A 242 5.74 -11.91 9.63
CA GLU A 242 6.40 -12.59 10.76
C GLU A 242 7.01 -11.58 11.75
N ARG A 243 7.66 -10.52 11.26
CA ARG A 243 8.16 -9.44 12.13
C ARG A 243 7.02 -8.69 12.82
N GLY A 244 5.92 -8.42 12.11
CA GLY A 244 4.73 -7.80 12.71
C GLY A 244 4.10 -8.67 13.80
N GLU A 245 4.07 -9.98 13.61
CA GLU A 245 3.63 -10.94 14.62
C GLU A 245 4.56 -10.93 15.85
N ALA A 246 5.87 -10.95 15.62
CA ALA A 246 6.87 -10.88 16.69
C ALA A 246 6.79 -9.57 17.50
N LEU A 247 6.39 -8.47 16.86
CA LEU A 247 6.13 -7.17 17.49
C LEU A 247 4.80 -7.14 18.26
N GLY A 248 3.99 -8.21 18.20
CA GLY A 248 2.66 -8.24 18.80
C GLY A 248 1.65 -7.30 18.13
N ALA A 249 1.84 -6.99 16.85
CA ALA A 249 0.99 -6.07 16.11
C ALA A 249 -0.35 -6.68 15.68
N PHE A 250 -0.50 -8.01 15.73
CA PHE A 250 -1.65 -8.74 15.18
C PHE A 250 -2.44 -9.50 16.24
N PRO A 251 -3.75 -9.71 16.04
CA PRO A 251 -4.63 -10.34 17.04
C PRO A 251 -4.49 -11.86 17.13
N ALA A 252 -3.90 -12.51 16.11
CA ALA A 252 -3.75 -13.96 15.99
C ALA A 252 -2.51 -14.30 15.18
N PRO A 253 -2.01 -15.54 15.23
CA PRO A 253 -0.96 -16.01 14.35
C PRO A 253 -1.31 -15.79 12.88
N VAL A 254 -0.31 -15.33 12.11
CA VAL A 254 -0.51 -15.02 10.71
C VAL A 254 -0.47 -16.28 9.85
N ARG A 255 -1.44 -16.42 8.96
CA ARG A 255 -1.49 -17.46 7.92
C ARG A 255 -1.42 -16.78 6.55
N ILE A 256 -0.36 -17.04 5.82
CA ILE A 256 -0.18 -16.49 4.48
C ILE A 256 -0.76 -17.47 3.47
N ASP A 257 -1.88 -17.10 2.87
CA ASP A 257 -2.64 -17.94 1.96
C ASP A 257 -2.96 -17.21 0.66
N PHE A 258 -2.21 -17.58 -0.39
CA PHE A 258 -2.41 -17.05 -1.75
C PHE A 258 -3.37 -17.94 -2.53
N ILE A 259 -4.29 -17.32 -3.26
CA ILE A 259 -5.10 -17.99 -4.29
C ILE A 259 -4.16 -18.60 -5.34
N ARG A 260 -4.46 -19.82 -5.78
CA ARG A 260 -3.64 -20.61 -6.71
C ARG A 260 -4.09 -20.42 -8.14
#